data_10e6189ffadaee5c09db8093d96f7a73
#
_entry.id   10e6189ffadaee5c09db8093d96f7a73
#
_cell.length_a   1.000
_cell.length_b   1.000
_cell.length_c   1.000
_cell.angle_alpha   90.00
_cell.angle_beta   90.00
_cell.angle_gamma   90.00
#
_symmetry.space_group_name_H-M   'P 1'
#
loop_
_entity.id
_entity.type
_entity.pdbx_description
1 polymer ?
#
loop_
_entity_poly.entity_id
_entity_poly.type
_entity_poly.pdbx_seq_one_letter_code
_entity_poly.pdbx_strand_id
1 'polypeptide(L)'
;ATGDASGSWGTVTNTNLELIGEAFGYGTETIGNADTTITVADGAADPARSFYLKIASSADLTTTRIVTLAPNTVSKVWIIENATTGSQIITIKQGTGATINIPNGHVKMIASNGGGSGAIIYDLLTDLNVASNLYVKNAGTGDGSTAHIYLQTAEADIAADDVIGKINFQAPNEGTGTDAILVAAAIQAKSEGDFSSTSNATSLNFMTGASEAATTKMTLSSAGNLTVTGIVDVTDTTDASDATGDTGALRTEGGASIAKKLYVGTDL
;
A
#
# COMPACT_ATOMS: atom_id res chain seq x y z
N ALA A 1 -17.18 37.42 26.88
CA ALA A 1 -17.82 38.41 27.72
C ALA A 1 -18.29 39.61 26.89
N THR A 2 -19.36 40.23 27.29
CA THR A 2 -19.90 41.39 26.56
C THR A 2 -18.91 42.56 26.72
N GLY A 3 -18.34 43.07 25.62
CA GLY A 3 -17.45 44.22 25.63
C GLY A 3 -15.95 43.90 25.48
N ASP A 4 -15.51 42.65 25.52
CA ASP A 4 -14.08 42.28 25.38
C ASP A 4 -13.44 42.72 24.06
N ALA A 5 -14.24 42.91 23.00
CA ALA A 5 -13.82 43.41 21.71
C ALA A 5 -14.38 44.78 21.34
N SER A 6 -14.81 45.60 22.35
CA SER A 6 -15.35 46.93 22.09
C SER A 6 -14.35 47.82 21.34
N GLY A 7 -14.75 48.33 20.18
CA GLY A 7 -13.91 49.13 19.28
C GLY A 7 -13.00 48.33 18.35
N SER A 8 -12.85 46.99 18.54
CA SER A 8 -11.97 46.12 17.71
C SER A 8 -12.67 44.86 17.18
N TRP A 9 -13.97 44.69 17.45
CA TRP A 9 -14.71 43.49 17.09
C TRP A 9 -14.62 43.16 15.57
N GLY A 10 -14.67 44.18 14.73
CA GLY A 10 -14.54 44.01 13.28
C GLY A 10 -13.19 43.42 12.88
N THR A 11 -12.11 43.95 13.44
CA THR A 11 -10.76 43.45 13.21
C THR A 11 -10.61 42.00 13.73
N VAL A 12 -11.07 41.75 14.97
CA VAL A 12 -11.01 40.41 15.57
C VAL A 12 -11.83 39.40 14.76
N THR A 13 -13.01 39.77 14.31
CA THR A 13 -13.87 38.91 13.48
C THR A 13 -13.21 38.62 12.14
N ASN A 14 -12.66 39.64 11.46
CA ASN A 14 -11.96 39.43 10.18
C ASN A 14 -10.75 38.52 10.35
N THR A 15 -9.91 38.74 11.36
CA THR A 15 -8.78 37.88 11.67
C THR A 15 -9.21 36.41 11.89
N ASN A 16 -10.28 36.20 12.67
CA ASN A 16 -10.78 34.84 12.90
C ASN A 16 -11.30 34.19 11.62
N LEU A 17 -11.95 34.93 10.72
CA LEU A 17 -12.41 34.41 9.43
C LEU A 17 -11.24 34.11 8.51
N GLU A 18 -10.19 34.92 8.51
CA GLU A 18 -8.95 34.66 7.78
C GLU A 18 -8.27 33.38 8.28
N LEU A 19 -8.15 33.17 9.60
CA LEU A 19 -7.60 31.96 10.21
C LEU A 19 -8.43 30.70 9.91
N ILE A 20 -9.76 30.85 9.83
CA ILE A 20 -10.64 29.76 9.37
C ILE A 20 -10.36 29.45 7.90
N GLY A 21 -10.23 30.46 7.04
CA GLY A 21 -9.87 30.29 5.63
C GLY A 21 -8.51 29.60 5.46
N GLU A 22 -7.50 30.00 6.24
CA GLU A 22 -6.17 29.38 6.27
C GLU A 22 -6.24 27.88 6.65
N ALA A 23 -7.12 27.53 7.60
CA ALA A 23 -7.27 26.14 8.05
C ALA A 23 -7.74 25.17 6.96
N PHE A 24 -8.35 25.67 5.88
CA PHE A 24 -8.74 24.91 4.69
C PHE A 24 -7.74 25.04 3.53
N GLY A 25 -6.68 25.82 3.73
CA GLY A 25 -5.71 26.18 2.70
C GLY A 25 -4.56 25.19 2.56
N TYR A 26 -3.53 25.66 1.86
CA TYR A 26 -2.25 25.03 1.63
C TYR A 26 -1.16 25.81 2.36
N GLY A 27 -0.33 25.12 3.14
CA GLY A 27 0.80 25.70 3.84
C GLY A 27 2.11 24.96 3.53
N THR A 28 3.23 25.65 3.71
CA THR A 28 4.56 25.06 3.61
C THR A 28 5.37 25.39 4.85
N GLU A 29 5.88 24.36 5.50
CA GLU A 29 6.88 24.46 6.57
C GLU A 29 8.24 23.97 6.07
N THR A 30 9.30 24.63 6.50
CA THR A 30 10.66 24.24 6.14
C THR A 30 11.45 23.86 7.39
N ILE A 31 11.90 22.61 7.44
CA ILE A 31 12.69 22.07 8.55
C ILE A 31 14.19 22.05 8.21
N GLY A 32 15.03 21.98 9.24
CA GLY A 32 16.47 21.68 9.08
C GLY A 32 16.75 20.18 9.13
N ASN A 33 18.02 19.80 9.04
CA ASN A 33 18.44 18.41 9.27
C ASN A 33 18.52 18.08 10.78
N ALA A 34 17.42 18.31 11.49
CA ALA A 34 17.25 18.04 12.92
C ALA A 34 15.78 17.79 13.24
N ASP A 35 15.52 17.13 14.37
CA ASP A 35 14.17 17.01 14.90
C ASP A 35 13.60 18.40 15.18
N THR A 36 12.36 18.64 14.76
CA THR A 36 11.76 19.98 14.72
C THR A 36 10.36 19.95 15.31
N THR A 37 10.00 21.04 16.00
CA THR A 37 8.62 21.28 16.43
C THR A 37 8.00 22.34 15.53
N ILE A 38 6.88 22.01 14.91
CA ILE A 38 6.01 22.93 14.15
C ILE A 38 4.85 23.29 15.05
N THR A 39 4.62 24.59 15.26
CA THR A 39 3.61 25.08 16.22
C THR A 39 2.48 25.76 15.45
N VAL A 40 1.27 25.29 15.61
CA VAL A 40 0.09 26.00 15.13
C VAL A 40 -0.13 27.20 16.04
N ALA A 41 0.11 28.39 15.55
CA ALA A 41 0.01 29.63 16.32
C ALA A 41 -1.43 29.92 16.75
N ASP A 42 -1.62 30.40 17.97
CA ASP A 42 -2.94 30.89 18.44
C ASP A 42 -3.15 32.33 18.01
N GLY A 43 -4.27 32.60 17.34
CA GLY A 43 -4.67 33.93 16.94
C GLY A 43 -3.82 34.61 15.87
N ALA A 44 -2.89 33.94 15.23
CA ALA A 44 -2.06 34.49 14.17
C ALA A 44 -1.97 33.52 12.97
N ALA A 45 -1.72 34.05 11.78
CA ALA A 45 -1.51 33.23 10.58
C ALA A 45 -0.30 32.32 10.75
N ASP A 46 -0.45 31.06 10.25
CA ASP A 46 0.55 30.03 10.42
C ASP A 46 0.35 28.92 9.37
N PRO A 47 1.36 28.60 8.54
CA PRO A 47 1.28 27.53 7.54
C PRO A 47 0.87 26.17 8.12
N ALA A 48 1.27 25.84 9.36
CA ALA A 48 0.92 24.59 10.02
C ALA A 48 -0.59 24.45 10.33
N ARG A 49 -1.34 25.55 10.28
CA ARG A 49 -2.79 25.55 10.39
C ARG A 49 -3.47 24.95 9.16
N SER A 50 -2.84 25.01 7.99
CA SER A 50 -3.43 24.61 6.72
C SER A 50 -3.89 23.15 6.71
N PHE A 51 -4.90 22.85 5.88
CA PHE A 51 -5.39 21.47 5.70
C PHE A 51 -4.37 20.60 4.96
N TYR A 52 -3.77 21.16 3.90
CA TYR A 52 -2.62 20.53 3.23
C TYR A 52 -1.33 21.21 3.72
N LEU A 53 -0.48 20.44 4.34
CA LEU A 53 0.80 20.90 4.88
C LEU A 53 1.97 20.22 4.15
N LYS A 54 2.69 21.00 3.37
CA LYS A 54 3.95 20.59 2.75
C LYS A 54 5.10 20.79 3.72
N ILE A 55 5.84 19.75 4.02
CA ILE A 55 7.08 19.83 4.82
C ILE A 55 8.25 19.70 3.86
N ALA A 56 8.94 20.83 3.65
CA ALA A 56 10.18 20.94 2.89
C ALA A 56 11.39 20.95 3.85
N SER A 57 12.62 20.88 3.31
CA SER A 57 13.83 21.04 4.10
C SER A 57 14.78 22.05 3.50
N SER A 58 15.54 22.77 4.36
CA SER A 58 16.56 23.73 3.97
C SER A 58 17.92 23.07 3.64
N ALA A 59 18.08 21.78 3.95
CA ALA A 59 19.24 20.94 3.67
C ALA A 59 18.79 19.48 3.54
N ASP A 60 19.64 18.65 2.95
CA ASP A 60 19.39 17.21 2.87
C ASP A 60 19.32 16.60 4.26
N LEU A 61 18.24 15.83 4.50
CA LEU A 61 18.13 15.03 5.71
C LEU A 61 19.08 13.84 5.61
N THR A 62 19.85 13.58 6.66
CA THR A 62 20.82 12.47 6.70
C THR A 62 20.30 11.23 7.44
N THR A 63 19.16 11.36 8.11
CA THR A 63 18.45 10.28 8.81
C THR A 63 16.99 10.66 8.97
N THR A 64 16.16 9.72 9.38
CA THR A 64 14.75 9.99 9.78
C THR A 64 14.71 11.13 10.79
N ARG A 65 13.83 12.11 10.56
CA ARG A 65 13.61 13.24 11.48
C ARG A 65 12.22 13.22 12.06
N ILE A 66 12.14 13.60 13.34
CA ILE A 66 10.84 13.75 14.03
C ILE A 66 10.34 15.17 13.82
N VAL A 67 9.10 15.28 13.33
CA VAL A 67 8.36 16.53 13.23
C VAL A 67 7.25 16.49 14.27
N THR A 68 7.40 17.28 15.34
CA THR A 68 6.41 17.37 16.41
C THR A 68 5.42 18.46 16.10
N LEU A 69 4.13 18.11 16.06
CA LEU A 69 3.03 19.08 15.91
C LEU A 69 2.63 19.62 17.27
N ALA A 70 2.71 20.93 17.44
CA ALA A 70 2.38 21.64 18.68
C ALA A 70 1.32 22.73 18.44
N PRO A 71 0.58 23.13 19.49
CA PRO A 71 0.52 22.51 20.80
C PRO A 71 -0.09 21.10 20.76
N ASN A 72 0.24 20.28 21.73
CA ASN A 72 -0.26 18.89 21.81
C ASN A 72 -1.77 18.77 22.15
N THR A 73 -2.43 19.89 22.26
CA THR A 73 -3.88 20.04 22.47
C THR A 73 -4.64 20.31 21.18
N VAL A 74 -3.95 20.49 20.04
CA VAL A 74 -4.61 20.69 18.74
C VAL A 74 -5.14 19.36 18.22
N SER A 75 -6.46 19.30 18.00
CA SER A 75 -7.14 18.18 17.35
C SER A 75 -7.58 18.62 15.96
N LYS A 76 -7.00 18.05 14.92
CA LYS A 76 -7.42 18.30 13.54
C LYS A 76 -6.91 17.23 12.56
N VAL A 77 -7.43 17.29 11.34
CA VAL A 77 -6.97 16.50 10.19
C VAL A 77 -6.00 17.33 9.35
N TRP A 78 -4.93 16.69 8.89
CA TRP A 78 -4.01 17.21 7.89
C TRP A 78 -3.82 16.23 6.75
N ILE A 79 -3.56 16.75 5.58
CA ILE A 79 -2.86 16.04 4.51
C ILE A 79 -1.41 16.52 4.55
N ILE A 80 -0.46 15.66 4.93
CA ILE A 80 0.95 16.03 5.06
C ILE A 80 1.78 15.41 3.95
N GLU A 81 2.55 16.25 3.24
CA GLU A 81 3.53 15.86 2.24
C GLU A 81 4.94 15.91 2.83
N ASN A 82 5.70 14.84 2.68
CA ASN A 82 7.14 14.85 2.90
C ASN A 82 7.86 15.25 1.60
N ALA A 83 8.08 16.55 1.42
CA ALA A 83 8.82 17.15 0.31
C ALA A 83 10.25 17.52 0.70
N THR A 84 10.82 16.87 1.71
CA THR A 84 12.21 17.10 2.13
C THR A 84 13.19 16.53 1.12
N THR A 85 14.44 16.95 1.18
CA THR A 85 15.54 16.40 0.38
C THR A 85 16.38 15.42 1.22
N GLY A 86 17.22 14.57 0.58
CA GLY A 86 18.04 13.56 1.26
C GLY A 86 17.37 12.19 1.37
N SER A 87 16.19 11.97 0.74
CA SER A 87 15.50 10.68 0.65
C SER A 87 15.19 10.02 2.00
N GLN A 88 14.93 10.81 3.04
CA GLN A 88 14.66 10.32 4.39
C GLN A 88 13.16 10.34 4.73
N ILE A 89 12.78 9.49 5.68
CA ILE A 89 11.47 9.49 6.31
C ILE A 89 11.37 10.69 7.26
N ILE A 90 10.18 11.30 7.34
CA ILE A 90 9.80 12.11 8.49
C ILE A 90 8.79 11.36 9.35
N THR A 91 8.97 11.44 10.67
CA THR A 91 8.04 10.86 11.65
C THR A 91 7.19 11.98 12.24
N ILE A 92 5.90 11.97 11.97
CA ILE A 92 4.96 12.93 12.54
C ILE A 92 4.56 12.48 13.94
N LYS A 93 4.67 13.38 14.90
CA LYS A 93 4.44 13.15 16.32
C LYS A 93 3.59 14.28 16.92
N GLN A 94 2.80 13.94 17.94
CA GLN A 94 2.18 14.89 18.88
C GLN A 94 2.16 14.22 20.25
N GLY A 95 2.66 14.87 21.31
CA GLY A 95 2.76 14.19 22.62
C GLY A 95 3.68 12.96 22.63
N THR A 96 3.34 11.93 23.42
CA THR A 96 4.09 10.69 23.58
C THR A 96 3.39 9.46 23.01
N GLY A 97 2.22 9.63 22.39
CA GLY A 97 1.44 8.53 21.81
C GLY A 97 1.98 8.06 20.46
N ALA A 98 1.15 7.31 19.73
CA ALA A 98 1.50 6.75 18.44
C ALA A 98 1.88 7.84 17.41
N THR A 99 2.83 7.53 16.55
CA THR A 99 3.41 8.38 15.53
C THR A 99 3.18 7.79 14.15
N ILE A 100 3.33 8.61 13.09
CA ILE A 100 3.17 8.17 11.71
C ILE A 100 4.44 8.50 10.91
N ASN A 101 4.94 7.54 10.17
CA ASN A 101 6.04 7.71 9.24
C ASN A 101 5.52 8.10 7.85
N ILE A 102 6.11 9.15 7.27
CA ILE A 102 5.85 9.56 5.89
C ILE A 102 7.16 9.45 5.10
N PRO A 103 7.29 8.48 4.18
CA PRO A 103 8.46 8.36 3.32
C PRO A 103 8.65 9.60 2.44
N ASN A 104 9.88 9.84 2.00
CA ASN A 104 10.18 10.95 1.09
C ASN A 104 9.36 10.89 -0.20
N GLY A 105 8.82 12.00 -0.62
CA GLY A 105 7.95 12.12 -1.80
C GLY A 105 6.52 11.58 -1.62
N HIS A 106 6.17 11.13 -0.41
CA HIS A 106 4.83 10.60 -0.12
C HIS A 106 3.95 11.62 0.61
N VAL A 107 2.64 11.39 0.48
CA VAL A 107 1.59 12.17 1.14
C VAL A 107 0.76 11.24 2.00
N LYS A 108 0.43 11.66 3.22
CA LYS A 108 -0.52 10.93 4.10
C LYS A 108 -1.60 11.84 4.65
N MET A 109 -2.81 11.30 4.77
CA MET A 109 -3.90 11.92 5.48
C MET A 109 -3.90 11.42 6.92
N ILE A 110 -3.74 12.32 7.87
CA ILE A 110 -3.59 12.00 9.29
C ILE A 110 -4.54 12.82 10.16
N ALA A 111 -4.78 12.37 11.37
CA ALA A 111 -5.49 13.12 12.38
C ALA A 111 -4.73 13.12 13.70
N SER A 112 -4.75 14.25 14.43
CA SER A 112 -4.35 14.31 15.83
C SER A 112 -5.57 14.35 16.74
N ASN A 113 -5.47 13.75 17.93
CA ASN A 113 -6.56 13.79 18.91
C ASN A 113 -6.45 14.93 19.92
N GLY A 114 -5.34 15.67 19.95
CA GLY A 114 -5.14 16.77 20.91
C GLY A 114 -5.13 16.32 22.38
N GLY A 115 -4.75 15.08 22.66
CA GLY A 115 -4.83 14.43 23.98
C GLY A 115 -3.78 14.92 24.99
N GLY A 116 -3.15 16.08 24.81
CA GLY A 116 -2.11 16.61 25.70
C GLY A 116 -0.83 15.77 25.65
N SER A 117 -0.24 15.43 26.79
CA SER A 117 1.00 14.67 26.84
C SER A 117 0.89 13.28 26.18
N GLY A 118 -0.28 12.66 26.21
CA GLY A 118 -0.57 11.38 25.58
C GLY A 118 -1.13 11.47 24.14
N ALA A 119 -1.07 12.66 23.50
CA ALA A 119 -1.64 12.86 22.16
C ALA A 119 -1.11 11.86 21.13
N ILE A 120 -2.00 11.44 20.23
CA ILE A 120 -1.80 10.38 19.25
C ILE A 120 -2.00 10.95 17.84
N ILE A 121 -1.22 10.48 16.89
CA ILE A 121 -1.46 10.66 15.46
C ILE A 121 -2.05 9.38 14.88
N TYR A 122 -3.16 9.52 14.15
CA TYR A 122 -3.83 8.44 13.41
C TYR A 122 -3.53 8.55 11.93
N ASP A 123 -3.20 7.44 11.28
CA ASP A 123 -3.26 7.30 9.81
C ASP A 123 -4.72 7.03 9.43
N LEU A 124 -5.31 7.92 8.63
CA LEU A 124 -6.74 7.84 8.28
C LEU A 124 -7.02 6.90 7.10
N LEU A 125 -5.98 6.43 6.41
CA LEU A 125 -6.09 5.55 5.25
C LEU A 125 -5.36 4.20 5.47
N THR A 126 -5.19 3.77 6.72
CA THR A 126 -4.60 2.46 7.06
C THR A 126 -5.41 1.32 6.44
N ASP A 127 -6.75 1.42 6.50
CA ASP A 127 -7.68 0.44 5.93
C ASP A 127 -8.58 1.13 4.91
N LEU A 128 -8.22 1.01 3.62
CA LEU A 128 -9.06 1.52 2.55
C LEU A 128 -10.18 0.53 2.22
N ASN A 129 -11.41 0.81 2.63
CA ASN A 129 -12.58 0.05 2.23
C ASN A 129 -13.28 0.74 1.06
N VAL A 130 -13.28 0.07 -0.11
CA VAL A 130 -13.98 0.55 -1.31
C VAL A 130 -15.28 -0.24 -1.46
N ALA A 131 -16.41 0.42 -1.20
CA ALA A 131 -17.75 -0.21 -1.22
C ALA A 131 -18.25 -0.60 -2.63
N SER A 132 -17.49 -0.26 -3.69
CA SER A 132 -17.83 -0.57 -5.08
C SER A 132 -16.56 -0.99 -5.83
N ASN A 133 -16.22 -0.36 -6.93
CA ASN A 133 -15.08 -0.72 -7.77
C ASN A 133 -13.85 0.12 -7.45
N LEU A 134 -12.67 -0.50 -7.40
CA LEU A 134 -11.39 0.19 -7.41
C LEU A 134 -10.87 0.28 -8.84
N TYR A 135 -10.77 1.49 -9.38
CA TYR A 135 -10.16 1.76 -10.68
C TYR A 135 -8.72 2.26 -10.51
N VAL A 136 -7.75 1.47 -10.94
CA VAL A 136 -6.35 1.88 -11.02
C VAL A 136 -6.03 2.24 -12.46
N LYS A 137 -5.90 3.54 -12.75
CA LYS A 137 -5.73 4.05 -14.11
C LYS A 137 -4.52 4.99 -14.19
N ASN A 138 -3.63 4.73 -15.14
CA ASN A 138 -2.63 5.71 -15.53
C ASN A 138 -3.29 6.82 -16.35
N ALA A 139 -2.97 8.08 -16.08
CA ALA A 139 -3.49 9.23 -16.81
C ALA A 139 -2.81 9.45 -18.17
N GLY A 140 -1.65 8.85 -18.40
CA GLY A 140 -0.92 8.92 -19.67
C GLY A 140 -1.71 8.23 -20.80
N THR A 141 -1.62 8.79 -22.02
CA THR A 141 -2.29 8.26 -23.24
C THR A 141 -1.31 7.76 -24.30
N GLY A 142 0.01 7.88 -24.06
CA GLY A 142 1.05 7.41 -24.96
C GLY A 142 1.37 5.92 -24.79
N ASP A 143 2.07 5.37 -25.77
CA ASP A 143 2.58 4.00 -25.72
C ASP A 143 3.46 3.82 -24.45
N GLY A 144 3.29 2.69 -23.74
CA GLY A 144 4.00 2.43 -22.49
C GLY A 144 3.35 3.04 -21.23
N SER A 145 2.21 3.74 -21.34
CA SER A 145 1.44 4.20 -20.18
C SER A 145 0.78 3.01 -19.49
N THR A 146 1.40 2.53 -18.39
CA THR A 146 0.95 1.34 -17.65
C THR A 146 0.45 1.72 -16.26
N ALA A 147 -0.70 1.19 -15.86
CA ALA A 147 -1.18 1.26 -14.48
C ALA A 147 -0.53 0.12 -13.65
N HIS A 148 -0.12 0.41 -12.43
CA HIS A 148 0.52 -0.55 -11.54
C HIS A 148 -0.23 -0.64 -10.22
N ILE A 149 -0.27 -1.85 -9.65
CA ILE A 149 -0.59 -2.10 -8.23
C ILE A 149 0.64 -2.73 -7.61
N TYR A 150 1.24 -2.08 -6.63
CA TYR A 150 2.36 -2.61 -5.86
C TYR A 150 1.83 -3.22 -4.56
N LEU A 151 2.00 -4.55 -4.42
CA LEU A 151 1.80 -5.25 -3.15
C LEU A 151 3.19 -5.49 -2.55
N GLN A 152 3.49 -4.77 -1.47
CA GLN A 152 4.83 -4.74 -0.88
C GLN A 152 4.78 -5.08 0.60
N THR A 153 5.67 -5.95 1.06
CA THR A 153 5.95 -6.10 2.49
C THR A 153 6.88 -4.97 2.96
N ALA A 154 6.79 -4.62 4.25
CA ALA A 154 7.74 -3.72 4.90
C ALA A 154 8.91 -4.47 5.55
N GLU A 155 8.99 -5.79 5.36
CA GLU A 155 10.06 -6.62 5.87
C GLU A 155 11.39 -6.25 5.22
N ALA A 156 12.44 -6.15 6.03
CA ALA A 156 13.76 -5.71 5.58
C ALA A 156 14.74 -6.87 5.30
N ASP A 157 14.34 -8.11 5.65
CA ASP A 157 15.12 -9.33 5.51
C ASP A 157 14.22 -10.43 4.96
N ILE A 158 14.11 -10.51 3.64
CA ILE A 158 13.29 -11.54 2.98
C ILE A 158 14.05 -12.85 2.94
N ALA A 159 13.58 -13.81 3.73
CA ALA A 159 14.09 -15.18 3.79
C ALA A 159 13.29 -16.13 2.89
N ALA A 160 13.73 -17.38 2.83
CA ALA A 160 13.00 -18.43 2.13
C ALA A 160 11.59 -18.60 2.74
N ASP A 161 10.60 -18.78 1.87
CA ASP A 161 9.19 -18.98 2.20
C ASP A 161 8.42 -17.72 2.66
N ASP A 162 9.03 -16.54 2.70
CA ASP A 162 8.33 -15.29 3.02
C ASP A 162 7.33 -14.90 1.94
N VAL A 163 6.19 -14.35 2.38
CA VAL A 163 5.13 -13.87 1.49
C VAL A 163 5.33 -12.38 1.21
N ILE A 164 5.67 -12.07 -0.03
CA ILE A 164 5.92 -10.70 -0.49
C ILE A 164 4.62 -9.92 -0.65
N GLY A 165 3.59 -10.59 -1.20
CA GLY A 165 2.27 -10.01 -1.41
C GLY A 165 1.24 -11.07 -1.75
N LYS A 166 -0.04 -10.77 -1.44
CA LYS A 166 -1.15 -11.70 -1.62
C LYS A 166 -2.46 -10.99 -1.96
N ILE A 167 -3.21 -11.53 -2.90
CA ILE A 167 -4.59 -11.14 -3.19
C ILE A 167 -5.50 -12.26 -2.72
N ASN A 168 -6.40 -11.98 -1.78
CA ASN A 168 -7.36 -12.94 -1.24
C ASN A 168 -8.75 -12.73 -1.83
N PHE A 169 -9.46 -13.85 -2.06
CA PHE A 169 -10.87 -13.90 -2.42
C PHE A 169 -11.62 -14.56 -1.26
N GLN A 170 -12.57 -13.86 -0.66
CA GLN A 170 -13.22 -14.26 0.58
C GLN A 170 -14.65 -13.75 0.63
N ALA A 171 -15.54 -14.49 1.30
CA ALA A 171 -16.91 -14.10 1.61
C ALA A 171 -17.08 -13.93 3.14
N PRO A 172 -16.55 -12.86 3.76
CA PRO A 172 -16.42 -12.75 5.22
C PRO A 172 -17.78 -12.65 5.95
N ASN A 173 -18.85 -12.32 5.24
CA ASN A 173 -20.19 -12.14 5.81
C ASN A 173 -21.12 -13.34 5.53
N GLU A 174 -20.60 -14.47 5.03
CA GLU A 174 -21.40 -15.68 4.86
C GLU A 174 -21.81 -16.24 6.23
N GLY A 175 -23.11 -16.48 6.41
CA GLY A 175 -23.68 -16.83 7.73
C GLY A 175 -23.79 -18.33 8.00
N THR A 176 -23.40 -19.22 7.08
CA THR A 176 -23.71 -20.65 7.14
C THR A 176 -22.60 -21.55 7.67
N GLY A 177 -21.58 -21.00 8.31
CA GLY A 177 -20.56 -21.81 8.99
C GLY A 177 -19.15 -21.21 8.95
N THR A 178 -18.23 -21.86 9.68
CA THR A 178 -16.87 -21.36 9.87
C THR A 178 -16.01 -21.44 8.61
N ASP A 179 -16.21 -22.47 7.78
CA ASP A 179 -15.42 -22.68 6.55
C ASP A 179 -15.83 -21.70 5.46
N ALA A 180 -17.10 -21.30 5.44
CA ALA A 180 -17.65 -20.39 4.44
C ALA A 180 -17.00 -18.98 4.46
N ILE A 181 -16.49 -18.54 5.63
CA ILE A 181 -15.84 -17.24 5.81
C ILE A 181 -14.32 -17.28 5.66
N LEU A 182 -13.74 -18.45 5.39
CA LEU A 182 -12.30 -18.56 5.16
C LEU A 182 -11.92 -17.97 3.80
N VAL A 183 -10.62 -17.73 3.60
CA VAL A 183 -10.09 -17.34 2.29
C VAL A 183 -10.29 -18.51 1.32
N ALA A 184 -11.20 -18.35 0.37
CA ALA A 184 -11.60 -19.41 -0.55
C ALA A 184 -10.58 -19.60 -1.69
N ALA A 185 -9.94 -18.52 -2.15
CA ALA A 185 -8.89 -18.56 -3.16
C ALA A 185 -7.87 -17.42 -2.95
N ALA A 186 -6.68 -17.55 -3.50
CA ALA A 186 -5.68 -16.48 -3.48
C ALA A 186 -4.68 -16.58 -4.64
N ILE A 187 -4.06 -15.44 -4.95
CA ILE A 187 -2.82 -15.35 -5.74
C ILE A 187 -1.75 -14.77 -4.82
N GLN A 188 -0.60 -15.45 -4.72
CA GLN A 188 0.45 -15.13 -3.75
C GLN A 188 1.82 -15.16 -4.41
N ALA A 189 2.63 -14.12 -4.16
CA ALA A 189 4.06 -14.13 -4.44
C ALA A 189 4.82 -14.57 -3.19
N LYS A 190 5.67 -15.61 -3.31
CA LYS A 190 6.43 -16.21 -2.19
C LYS A 190 7.88 -16.37 -2.58
N SER A 191 8.81 -15.95 -1.72
CA SER A 191 10.24 -16.12 -1.92
C SER A 191 10.63 -17.60 -1.98
N GLU A 192 11.58 -17.94 -2.85
CA GLU A 192 12.15 -19.31 -2.96
C GLU A 192 13.47 -19.44 -2.19
N GLY A 193 14.00 -18.33 -1.68
CA GLY A 193 15.25 -18.26 -0.91
C GLY A 193 15.46 -16.85 -0.37
N ASP A 194 16.56 -16.66 0.35
CA ASP A 194 16.94 -15.37 0.87
C ASP A 194 17.20 -14.37 -0.27
N PHE A 195 16.63 -13.16 -0.15
CA PHE A 195 16.92 -12.11 -1.11
C PHE A 195 18.31 -11.52 -0.87
N SER A 196 18.97 -11.16 -1.96
CA SER A 196 20.32 -10.58 -1.94
C SER A 196 20.52 -9.63 -3.10
N SER A 197 21.71 -9.02 -3.20
CA SER A 197 22.07 -8.16 -4.34
C SER A 197 22.04 -8.89 -5.70
N THR A 198 21.99 -10.22 -5.71
CA THR A 198 22.03 -11.07 -6.92
C THR A 198 20.86 -12.03 -7.04
N SER A 199 19.93 -12.06 -6.08
CA SER A 199 18.79 -12.98 -6.07
C SER A 199 17.55 -12.33 -5.48
N ASN A 200 16.45 -12.44 -6.22
CA ASN A 200 15.08 -12.17 -5.77
C ASN A 200 14.16 -13.31 -6.25
N ALA A 201 14.66 -14.55 -6.21
CA ALA A 201 13.93 -15.71 -6.68
C ALA A 201 12.58 -15.85 -5.97
N THR A 202 11.49 -15.81 -6.74
CA THR A 202 10.12 -15.75 -6.25
C THR A 202 9.22 -16.66 -7.07
N SER A 203 8.37 -17.42 -6.40
CA SER A 203 7.29 -18.20 -7.02
C SER A 203 5.97 -17.43 -6.99
N LEU A 204 5.14 -17.64 -8.01
CA LEU A 204 3.76 -17.21 -8.04
C LEU A 204 2.86 -18.44 -7.80
N ASN A 205 2.08 -18.37 -6.71
CA ASN A 205 1.22 -19.47 -6.27
C ASN A 205 -0.25 -19.13 -6.50
N PHE A 206 -1.00 -20.06 -7.10
CA PHE A 206 -2.45 -20.02 -7.22
C PHE A 206 -3.04 -20.99 -6.19
N MET A 207 -3.91 -20.47 -5.35
CA MET A 207 -4.42 -21.16 -4.18
C MET A 207 -5.94 -21.29 -4.25
N THR A 208 -6.49 -22.46 -3.89
CA THR A 208 -7.91 -22.69 -3.70
C THR A 208 -8.15 -23.56 -2.48
N GLY A 209 -9.34 -23.42 -1.86
CA GLY A 209 -9.82 -24.26 -0.78
C GLY A 209 -11.07 -25.03 -1.21
N ALA A 210 -11.43 -26.08 -0.50
CA ALA A 210 -12.70 -26.81 -0.63
C ALA A 210 -13.56 -26.62 0.64
N SER A 211 -13.03 -26.97 1.81
CA SER A 211 -13.62 -26.75 3.13
C SER A 211 -12.60 -26.19 4.14
N GLU A 212 -11.42 -25.85 3.67
CA GLU A 212 -10.32 -25.25 4.44
C GLU A 212 -9.92 -23.91 3.81
N ALA A 213 -9.08 -23.16 4.50
CA ALA A 213 -8.43 -21.98 3.91
C ALA A 213 -7.65 -22.38 2.66
N ALA A 214 -7.63 -21.51 1.65
CA ALA A 214 -6.99 -21.77 0.37
C ALA A 214 -5.54 -22.19 0.51
N THR A 215 -5.19 -23.31 -0.14
CA THR A 215 -3.84 -23.87 -0.21
C THR A 215 -3.33 -23.87 -1.67
N THR A 216 -2.02 -23.88 -1.86
CA THR A 216 -1.41 -23.85 -3.19
C THR A 216 -1.81 -25.10 -4.01
N LYS A 217 -2.36 -24.88 -5.19
CA LYS A 217 -2.70 -25.92 -6.17
C LYS A 217 -1.87 -25.83 -7.45
N MET A 218 -1.35 -24.63 -7.77
CA MET A 218 -0.48 -24.39 -8.91
C MET A 218 0.64 -23.42 -8.53
N THR A 219 1.85 -23.69 -8.95
CA THR A 219 3.04 -22.86 -8.71
C THR A 219 3.78 -22.63 -10.01
N LEU A 220 4.09 -21.37 -10.32
CA LEU A 220 5.09 -20.99 -11.30
C LEU A 220 6.36 -20.55 -10.55
N SER A 221 7.45 -21.31 -10.68
CA SER A 221 8.72 -20.99 -10.02
C SER A 221 9.49 -19.87 -10.73
N SER A 222 10.50 -19.31 -10.08
CA SER A 222 11.44 -18.34 -10.68
C SER A 222 12.20 -18.92 -11.88
N ALA A 223 12.40 -20.25 -11.93
CA ALA A 223 13.00 -20.94 -13.06
C ALA A 223 12.03 -21.20 -14.23
N GLY A 224 10.78 -20.74 -14.13
CA GLY A 224 9.76 -20.96 -15.15
C GLY A 224 9.08 -22.33 -15.12
N ASN A 225 9.34 -23.17 -14.10
CA ASN A 225 8.70 -24.47 -13.98
C ASN A 225 7.26 -24.31 -13.46
N LEU A 226 6.30 -24.93 -14.16
CA LEU A 226 4.92 -25.01 -13.73
C LEU A 226 4.65 -26.35 -13.03
N THR A 227 4.21 -26.30 -11.78
CA THR A 227 3.77 -27.45 -10.98
C THR A 227 2.29 -27.35 -10.70
N VAL A 228 1.52 -28.41 -10.97
CA VAL A 228 0.08 -28.50 -10.69
C VAL A 228 -0.17 -29.75 -9.83
N THR A 229 -0.86 -29.60 -8.70
CA THR A 229 -1.17 -30.72 -7.77
C THR A 229 -2.46 -31.43 -8.12
N GLY A 230 -3.18 -30.99 -9.13
CA GLY A 230 -4.44 -31.57 -9.61
C GLY A 230 -4.31 -32.15 -11.01
N ILE A 231 -5.46 -32.35 -11.65
CA ILE A 231 -5.57 -32.75 -13.05
C ILE A 231 -5.39 -31.48 -13.92
N VAL A 232 -4.62 -31.60 -15.00
CA VAL A 232 -4.63 -30.62 -16.09
C VAL A 232 -5.50 -31.20 -17.20
N ASP A 233 -6.69 -30.61 -17.38
CA ASP A 233 -7.64 -30.96 -18.42
C ASP A 233 -7.51 -29.96 -19.57
N VAL A 234 -7.03 -30.43 -20.71
CA VAL A 234 -6.88 -29.63 -21.94
C VAL A 234 -8.09 -29.96 -22.82
N THR A 235 -9.05 -29.05 -22.85
CA THR A 235 -10.34 -29.25 -23.55
C THR A 235 -10.32 -28.83 -25.03
N ASP A 236 -9.20 -28.29 -25.52
CA ASP A 236 -9.01 -28.00 -26.93
C ASP A 236 -9.01 -29.31 -27.74
N THR A 237 -9.73 -29.33 -28.85
CA THR A 237 -9.89 -30.50 -29.72
C THR A 237 -9.07 -30.43 -31.01
N THR A 238 -8.09 -29.54 -31.07
CA THR A 238 -7.22 -29.38 -32.24
C THR A 238 -6.29 -30.59 -32.39
N ASP A 239 -6.41 -31.30 -33.48
CA ASP A 239 -5.52 -32.40 -33.81
C ASP A 239 -4.12 -31.89 -34.21
N ALA A 240 -3.09 -32.67 -33.90
CA ALA A 240 -1.77 -32.46 -34.47
C ALA A 240 -1.78 -32.79 -35.95
N SER A 241 -1.36 -31.87 -36.79
CA SER A 241 -1.36 -32.06 -38.26
C SER A 241 -0.07 -32.73 -38.76
N ASP A 242 0.99 -32.70 -37.96
CA ASP A 242 2.29 -33.26 -38.31
C ASP A 242 3.20 -33.45 -37.07
N ALA A 243 4.43 -33.92 -37.29
CA ALA A 243 5.39 -34.21 -36.21
C ALA A 243 6.25 -32.99 -35.81
N THR A 244 5.95 -31.79 -36.28
CA THR A 244 6.82 -30.61 -36.03
C THR A 244 6.54 -29.99 -34.64
N GLY A 245 5.46 -30.42 -33.95
CA GLY A 245 5.09 -29.94 -32.61
C GLY A 245 4.44 -28.55 -32.55
N ASP A 246 4.08 -27.98 -33.71
CA ASP A 246 3.47 -26.61 -33.77
C ASP A 246 1.94 -26.63 -33.91
N THR A 247 1.33 -27.82 -33.95
CA THR A 247 -0.13 -28.01 -33.95
C THR A 247 -0.55 -29.00 -32.83
N GLY A 248 -1.87 -29.03 -32.54
CA GLY A 248 -2.43 -29.88 -31.47
C GLY A 248 -2.69 -29.15 -30.15
N ALA A 249 -3.60 -29.70 -29.37
CA ALA A 249 -4.05 -29.13 -28.09
C ALA A 249 -2.98 -29.11 -27.00
N LEU A 250 -2.06 -30.08 -26.98
CA LEU A 250 -0.90 -30.13 -26.11
C LEU A 250 0.38 -30.17 -26.97
N ARG A 251 1.24 -29.15 -26.80
CA ARG A 251 2.46 -28.97 -27.57
C ARG A 251 3.68 -29.03 -26.66
N THR A 252 4.69 -29.80 -27.02
CA THR A 252 5.97 -29.87 -26.34
C THR A 252 7.12 -29.79 -27.35
N GLU A 253 8.05 -28.86 -27.15
CA GLU A 253 9.28 -28.74 -27.96
C GLU A 253 10.30 -29.82 -27.62
N GLY A 254 10.18 -30.45 -26.46
CA GLY A 254 11.03 -31.55 -25.97
C GLY A 254 10.23 -32.83 -25.80
N GLY A 255 10.88 -33.84 -25.24
CA GLY A 255 10.24 -35.12 -24.93
C GLY A 255 9.20 -35.02 -23.82
N ALA A 256 8.22 -35.91 -23.81
CA ALA A 256 7.28 -36.10 -22.71
C ALA A 256 7.69 -37.34 -21.89
N SER A 257 7.68 -37.21 -20.54
CA SER A 257 7.90 -38.30 -19.61
C SER A 257 6.64 -38.61 -18.83
N ILE A 258 6.12 -39.84 -18.98
CA ILE A 258 4.88 -40.27 -18.34
C ILE A 258 5.21 -41.45 -17.42
N ALA A 259 5.14 -41.18 -16.09
CA ALA A 259 5.56 -42.14 -15.08
C ALA A 259 4.65 -43.40 -14.97
N LYS A 260 3.43 -43.35 -15.50
CA LYS A 260 2.48 -44.50 -15.43
C LYS A 260 1.98 -44.85 -16.81
N LYS A 261 0.69 -44.71 -17.10
CA LYS A 261 0.11 -45.16 -18.38
C LYS A 261 -0.21 -43.95 -19.26
N LEU A 262 0.13 -44.05 -20.54
CA LEU A 262 -0.44 -43.21 -21.60
C LEU A 262 -1.55 -44.00 -22.26
N TYR A 263 -2.74 -43.38 -22.39
CA TYR A 263 -3.84 -43.89 -23.21
C TYR A 263 -3.99 -42.94 -24.40
N VAL A 264 -3.93 -43.48 -25.61
CA VAL A 264 -4.16 -42.72 -26.84
C VAL A 264 -5.45 -43.29 -27.46
N GLY A 265 -6.43 -42.36 -27.69
CA GLY A 265 -7.82 -42.76 -28.01
C GLY A 265 -8.01 -43.46 -29.33
N THR A 266 -7.43 -42.95 -30.41
CA THR A 266 -7.72 -43.45 -31.78
C THR A 266 -6.51 -43.80 -32.62
N ASP A 267 -5.39 -43.09 -32.56
CA ASP A 267 -4.20 -43.39 -33.38
C ASP A 267 -2.91 -43.00 -32.64
N LEU A 268 -1.85 -43.85 -32.83
CA LEU A 268 -0.47 -43.56 -32.54
C LEU A 268 0.28 -43.32 -33.85
#